data_1e7e3782dcf561d02396cb820e9814d6
#
_entry.id   1e7e3782dcf561d02396cb820e9814d6
#
_cell.length_a   1.000
_cell.length_b   1.000
_cell.length_c   1.000
_cell.angle_alpha   90.00
_cell.angle_beta   90.00
_cell.angle_gamma   90.00
#
_symmetry.space_group_name_H-M   'P 1'
#
loop_
_entity.id
_entity.type
_entity.pdbx_description
1 polymer ?
#
loop_
_entity_poly.entity_id
_entity_poly.type
_entity_poly.pdbx_seq_one_letter_code
_entity_poly.pdbx_strand_id
1 'polypeptide(L)'
;MEERKLRELIEDVRHGRVSRRGFVQMMAGLGLTAPLAAQMLASAGVARAQAKNPVFTPTKRGGGGPLRILWWQAPTLLNPHFATGTKDQDASRIFYEPLCSYDPDGNLVLILAAEIPSGPRGTLAKDGTWRLKRGVTWHDGKPFTADDVIFNWEFATDPATAAVTSGSYTGVERAEKIDSHAVKLVFSKPQPFWFDAFCGYRGLIIPKHLFEAYKGSKSREAPANIKPVGTGPYKFVEFKPGDVVRAETNPTYHVPNRPFFDTVEMKGGGDATSAARAVLQTGEYDYAWNLQVEDDILRRLEQGGKGRIEIWATGNPEHIQLNQTDPGKEVDGERSSLKTTHPFLTDPAVRQALNLLVDRGAVQEQIYGRGGRTSANFLNSPSRYYSRNTRWEFHVDKANQMLDAGGWKRGGDGIREKGGVKLKLVFQTSTNAPRQKTQQIVKQAAAKAGIEMELKSVVASVFFASDAANPDTYPHFYADIQMYNTTMGAPDPQYFMNQFTSWEAASKDNKWQGRNITRWRNEEYDRIFRSAEGEMDPVKRAALFIKMNDLAIQNVLVIPIVWRNGVSAAGNRLQGMELSGWDSSLWRLSHWYRQA
;
A
#
# COMPACT_ATOMS: atom_id res chain seq x y z
N MET A 1 21.80 -32.52 8.93
CA MET A 1 22.54 -31.65 9.87
C MET A 1 21.66 -31.44 11.08
N GLU A 2 22.18 -31.62 12.28
CA GLU A 2 21.43 -31.40 13.52
C GLU A 2 21.11 -29.90 13.68
N GLU A 3 19.94 -29.57 14.24
CA GLU A 3 19.49 -28.19 14.45
C GLU A 3 20.50 -27.34 15.21
N ARG A 4 21.16 -27.91 16.21
CA ARG A 4 22.21 -27.23 16.97
C ARG A 4 23.38 -26.77 16.10
N LYS A 5 23.91 -27.65 15.23
CA LYS A 5 24.99 -27.31 14.29
C LYS A 5 24.57 -26.24 13.29
N LEU A 6 23.30 -26.24 12.86
CA LEU A 6 22.79 -25.23 11.97
C LEU A 6 22.75 -23.86 12.66
N ARG A 7 22.29 -23.79 13.91
CA ARG A 7 22.29 -22.56 14.71
C ARG A 7 23.70 -22.02 14.95
N GLU A 8 24.66 -22.89 15.28
CA GLU A 8 26.07 -22.54 15.44
C GLU A 8 26.64 -21.95 14.13
N LEU A 9 26.33 -22.54 12.99
CA LEU A 9 26.77 -22.06 11.67
C LEU A 9 26.16 -20.70 11.32
N ILE A 10 24.91 -20.47 11.67
CA ILE A 10 24.24 -19.18 11.50
C ILE A 10 24.89 -18.10 12.39
N GLU A 11 25.22 -18.44 13.63
CA GLU A 11 25.96 -17.53 14.53
C GLU A 11 27.39 -17.27 14.02
N ASP A 12 28.04 -18.23 13.40
CA ASP A 12 29.31 -18.03 12.76
C ASP A 12 29.24 -17.05 11.59
N VAL A 13 28.17 -17.10 10.80
CA VAL A 13 27.93 -16.09 9.75
C VAL A 13 27.65 -14.72 10.36
N ARG A 14 26.88 -14.67 11.45
CA ARG A 14 26.55 -13.42 12.17
C ARG A 14 27.78 -12.72 12.71
N HIS A 15 28.75 -13.49 13.20
CA HIS A 15 30.02 -12.98 13.72
C HIS A 15 31.13 -12.87 12.66
N GLY A 16 30.81 -13.11 11.38
CA GLY A 16 31.77 -12.99 10.28
C GLY A 16 32.84 -14.11 10.19
N ARG A 17 32.71 -15.17 11.00
CA ARG A 17 33.62 -16.33 10.98
C ARG A 17 33.40 -17.22 9.74
N VAL A 18 32.18 -17.26 9.23
CA VAL A 18 31.78 -17.91 7.98
C VAL A 18 31.21 -16.89 7.06
N SER A 19 31.62 -16.85 5.79
CA SER A 19 31.01 -15.94 4.82
C SER A 19 29.60 -16.41 4.45
N ARG A 20 28.71 -15.46 4.17
CA ARG A 20 27.35 -15.75 3.71
C ARG A 20 27.33 -16.67 2.49
N ARG A 21 28.25 -16.45 1.54
CA ARG A 21 28.42 -17.29 0.36
C ARG A 21 28.86 -18.71 0.74
N GLY A 22 29.76 -18.84 1.68
CA GLY A 22 30.22 -20.14 2.23
C GLY A 22 29.06 -20.89 2.90
N PHE A 23 28.25 -20.21 3.68
CA PHE A 23 27.03 -20.79 4.27
C PHE A 23 26.06 -21.30 3.20
N VAL A 24 25.75 -20.49 2.17
CA VAL A 24 24.85 -20.90 1.07
C VAL A 24 25.42 -22.10 0.31
N GLN A 25 26.72 -22.13 0.07
CA GLN A 25 27.39 -23.28 -0.58
C GLN A 25 27.33 -24.55 0.28
N MET A 26 27.56 -24.45 1.59
CA MET A 26 27.41 -25.57 2.52
C MET A 26 25.98 -26.10 2.57
N MET A 27 25.00 -25.22 2.59
CA MET A 27 23.57 -25.59 2.56
C MET A 27 23.21 -26.27 1.23
N ALA A 28 23.73 -25.77 0.10
CA ALA A 28 23.55 -26.42 -1.21
C ALA A 28 24.14 -27.83 -1.26
N GLY A 29 25.30 -28.04 -0.65
CA GLY A 29 25.91 -29.38 -0.48
C GLY A 29 25.05 -30.34 0.36
N LEU A 30 24.11 -29.82 1.15
CA LEU A 30 23.14 -30.58 1.94
C LEU A 30 21.75 -30.69 1.26
N GLY A 31 21.66 -30.32 -0.02
CA GLY A 31 20.41 -30.41 -0.79
C GLY A 31 19.43 -29.23 -0.60
N LEU A 32 19.82 -28.17 0.10
CA LEU A 32 19.00 -26.98 0.27
C LEU A 32 19.23 -26.00 -0.89
N THR A 33 18.15 -25.39 -1.39
CA THR A 33 18.28 -24.37 -2.44
C THR A 33 18.91 -23.09 -1.91
N ALA A 34 19.65 -22.36 -2.76
CA ALA A 34 20.28 -21.11 -2.38
C ALA A 34 19.29 -20.06 -1.83
N PRO A 35 18.05 -19.90 -2.36
CA PRO A 35 17.03 -19.04 -1.75
C PRO A 35 16.65 -19.46 -0.33
N LEU A 36 16.49 -20.76 -0.06
CA LEU A 36 16.14 -21.27 1.26
C LEU A 36 17.27 -21.02 2.28
N ALA A 37 18.52 -21.26 1.90
CA ALA A 37 19.69 -20.96 2.74
C ALA A 37 19.82 -19.46 3.03
N ALA A 38 19.55 -18.60 2.04
CA ALA A 38 19.53 -17.14 2.22
C ALA A 38 18.40 -16.70 3.16
N GLN A 39 17.24 -17.36 3.09
CA GLN A 39 16.11 -17.11 3.96
C GLN A 39 16.37 -17.51 5.42
N MET A 40 17.08 -18.61 5.65
CA MET A 40 17.52 -19.04 6.99
C MET A 40 18.40 -17.98 7.66
N LEU A 41 19.35 -17.40 6.92
CA LEU A 41 20.18 -16.29 7.40
C LEU A 41 19.35 -15.04 7.68
N ALA A 42 18.42 -14.69 6.81
CA ALA A 42 17.55 -13.53 6.99
C ALA A 42 16.64 -13.70 8.23
N SER A 43 16.08 -14.89 8.43
CA SER A 43 15.24 -15.22 9.61
C SER A 43 16.03 -15.17 10.92
N ALA A 44 17.35 -15.40 10.85
CA ALA A 44 18.24 -15.30 11.98
C ALA A 44 18.82 -13.88 12.19
N GLY A 45 18.33 -12.88 11.45
CA GLY A 45 18.81 -11.49 11.57
C GLY A 45 20.21 -11.25 11.01
N VAL A 46 20.74 -12.16 10.17
CA VAL A 46 21.99 -11.95 9.45
C VAL A 46 21.67 -11.12 8.21
N ALA A 47 21.90 -9.81 8.31
CA ALA A 47 21.63 -8.85 7.24
C ALA A 47 22.31 -9.27 5.92
N ARG A 48 21.62 -9.11 4.80
CA ARG A 48 22.26 -9.15 3.48
C ARG A 48 23.36 -8.08 3.47
N ALA A 49 24.59 -8.45 3.30
CA ALA A 49 25.58 -7.51 2.79
C ALA A 49 25.16 -7.22 1.32
N GLN A 50 24.32 -6.24 1.12
CA GLN A 50 24.27 -5.58 -0.17
C GLN A 50 25.67 -5.05 -0.43
N ALA A 51 26.22 -5.30 -1.63
CA ALA A 51 27.33 -4.50 -2.13
C ALA A 51 26.80 -3.04 -2.01
N LYS A 52 27.26 -2.33 -0.98
CA LYS A 52 26.92 -0.92 -0.81
C LYS A 52 27.49 -0.24 -2.03
N ASN A 53 26.64 0.13 -2.98
CA ASN A 53 27.00 1.15 -3.94
C ASN A 53 27.58 2.30 -3.12
N PRO A 54 28.70 2.91 -3.55
CA PRO A 54 29.31 3.99 -2.78
C PRO A 54 28.25 5.01 -2.47
N VAL A 55 27.96 5.20 -1.18
CA VAL A 55 26.90 6.12 -0.73
C VAL A 55 27.35 7.51 -1.13
N PHE A 56 26.65 8.13 -2.09
CA PHE A 56 26.90 9.50 -2.46
C PHE A 56 26.74 10.41 -1.23
N THR A 57 27.80 11.07 -0.84
CA THR A 57 27.82 12.02 0.28
C THR A 57 28.01 13.42 -0.28
N PRO A 58 26.93 14.23 -0.39
CA PRO A 58 27.04 15.59 -0.90
C PRO A 58 27.83 16.45 0.07
N THR A 59 28.66 17.34 -0.47
CA THR A 59 29.46 18.29 0.31
C THR A 59 28.70 19.59 0.65
N LYS A 60 27.58 19.82 -0.04
CA LYS A 60 26.70 20.98 0.18
C LYS A 60 25.25 20.57 -0.09
N ARG A 61 24.32 21.37 0.40
CA ARG A 61 22.88 21.29 0.09
C ARG A 61 22.62 21.99 -1.23
N GLY A 62 21.73 21.39 -2.07
CA GLY A 62 21.34 21.97 -3.36
C GLY A 62 22.46 21.96 -4.40
N GLY A 63 22.23 22.67 -5.48
CA GLY A 63 23.13 22.80 -6.62
C GLY A 63 22.94 21.72 -7.68
N GLY A 64 21.98 20.79 -7.51
CA GLY A 64 21.63 19.76 -8.48
C GLY A 64 20.60 20.18 -9.53
N GLY A 65 20.11 21.40 -9.45
CA GLY A 65 19.07 21.92 -10.34
C GLY A 65 17.67 21.31 -10.05
N PRO A 66 16.74 21.38 -11.01
CA PRO A 66 15.40 20.88 -10.82
C PRO A 66 15.35 19.35 -10.90
N LEU A 67 14.51 18.74 -10.04
CA LEU A 67 14.03 17.36 -10.18
C LEU A 67 12.62 17.41 -10.73
N ARG A 68 12.41 16.77 -11.89
CA ARG A 68 11.11 16.67 -12.57
C ARG A 68 10.60 15.25 -12.50
N ILE A 69 9.47 15.05 -11.82
CA ILE A 69 8.88 13.73 -11.62
C ILE A 69 7.44 13.69 -12.10
N LEU A 70 7.01 12.56 -12.65
CA LEU A 70 5.67 12.34 -13.16
C LEU A 70 4.88 11.41 -12.26
N TRP A 71 3.73 11.90 -11.79
CA TRP A 71 2.69 11.15 -11.09
C TRP A 71 1.41 11.20 -11.90
N TRP A 72 1.29 10.34 -12.94
CA TRP A 72 0.17 10.39 -13.89
C TRP A 72 -1.21 10.33 -13.23
N GLN A 73 -1.35 9.64 -12.08
CA GLN A 73 -2.51 9.77 -11.20
C GLN A 73 -2.28 10.99 -10.29
N ALA A 74 -2.60 12.17 -10.77
CA ALA A 74 -2.28 13.42 -10.10
C ALA A 74 -2.76 13.50 -8.64
N PRO A 75 -1.96 14.06 -7.72
CA PRO A 75 -2.39 14.32 -6.34
C PRO A 75 -3.57 15.30 -6.28
N THR A 76 -4.47 15.05 -5.32
CA THR A 76 -5.65 15.88 -5.07
C THR A 76 -5.69 16.49 -3.67
N LEU A 77 -4.79 16.02 -2.79
CA LEU A 77 -4.68 16.43 -1.40
C LEU A 77 -3.24 16.25 -0.92
N LEU A 78 -2.83 17.06 0.07
CA LEU A 78 -1.48 17.02 0.67
C LEU A 78 -1.49 16.74 2.18
N ASN A 79 -2.60 16.26 2.74
CA ASN A 79 -2.64 15.82 4.14
C ASN A 79 -2.60 14.28 4.22
N PRO A 80 -1.60 13.68 4.89
CA PRO A 80 -1.43 12.24 4.95
C PRO A 80 -2.58 11.51 5.67
N HIS A 81 -3.26 12.16 6.62
CA HIS A 81 -4.35 11.55 7.38
C HIS A 81 -5.66 11.42 6.57
N PHE A 82 -5.76 12.08 5.41
CA PHE A 82 -6.91 12.00 4.50
C PHE A 82 -6.56 11.37 3.15
N ALA A 83 -5.30 11.02 2.94
CA ALA A 83 -4.79 10.47 1.70
C ALA A 83 -5.21 9.00 1.51
N THR A 84 -6.31 8.77 0.81
CA THR A 84 -6.79 7.42 0.45
C THR A 84 -5.99 6.81 -0.70
N GLY A 85 -5.59 7.60 -1.69
CA GLY A 85 -4.77 7.16 -2.82
C GLY A 85 -3.27 7.29 -2.56
N THR A 86 -2.49 6.31 -3.02
CA THR A 86 -1.00 6.33 -2.90
C THR A 86 -0.39 7.61 -3.50
N LYS A 87 -1.00 8.17 -4.54
CA LYS A 87 -0.57 9.44 -5.15
C LYS A 87 -0.57 10.62 -4.15
N ASP A 88 -1.58 10.68 -3.27
CA ASP A 88 -1.69 11.73 -2.26
C ASP A 88 -0.74 11.48 -1.08
N GLN A 89 -0.55 10.19 -0.73
CA GLN A 89 0.43 9.77 0.29
C GLN A 89 1.86 10.12 -0.15
N ASP A 90 2.22 9.79 -1.40
CA ASP A 90 3.54 10.13 -1.97
C ASP A 90 3.75 11.65 -2.06
N ALA A 91 2.75 12.41 -2.50
CA ALA A 91 2.86 13.87 -2.56
C ALA A 91 3.04 14.49 -1.17
N SER A 92 2.33 13.99 -0.16
CA SER A 92 2.50 14.42 1.23
C SER A 92 3.92 14.14 1.74
N ARG A 93 4.56 13.06 1.27
CA ARG A 93 5.92 12.66 1.67
C ARG A 93 7.02 13.63 1.20
N ILE A 94 6.74 14.50 0.25
CA ILE A 94 7.67 15.59 -0.14
C ILE A 94 7.90 16.54 1.03
N PHE A 95 6.87 16.78 1.84
CA PHE A 95 6.84 17.79 2.90
C PHE A 95 6.92 17.22 4.30
N TYR A 96 6.17 16.14 4.59
CA TYR A 96 6.04 15.56 5.91
C TYR A 96 6.93 14.34 6.10
N GLU A 97 7.35 14.13 7.34
CA GLU A 97 8.21 13.01 7.72
C GLU A 97 7.61 12.22 8.89
N PRO A 98 7.86 10.89 8.95
CA PRO A 98 7.50 10.04 10.08
C PRO A 98 8.62 10.01 11.12
N LEU A 99 8.40 9.33 12.25
CA LEU A 99 9.49 9.02 13.19
C LEU A 99 10.48 8.02 12.58
N CYS A 100 9.99 7.00 11.88
CA CYS A 100 10.80 6.04 11.12
C CYS A 100 10.18 5.73 9.76
N SER A 101 11.00 5.29 8.81
CA SER A 101 10.61 4.72 7.52
C SER A 101 11.00 3.25 7.43
N TYR A 102 10.58 2.57 6.34
CA TYR A 102 10.95 1.18 6.08
C TYR A 102 11.87 1.10 4.86
N ASP A 103 13.04 0.49 5.03
CA ASP A 103 13.91 0.16 3.90
C ASP A 103 13.32 -0.97 3.01
N PRO A 104 13.94 -1.29 1.87
CA PRO A 104 13.46 -2.38 1.00
C PRO A 104 13.38 -3.76 1.67
N ASP A 105 14.17 -4.00 2.72
CA ASP A 105 14.16 -5.25 3.48
C ASP A 105 13.13 -5.23 4.64
N GLY A 106 12.42 -4.10 4.84
CA GLY A 106 11.42 -3.91 5.88
C GLY A 106 11.99 -3.55 7.26
N ASN A 107 13.25 -3.12 7.32
CA ASN A 107 13.85 -2.65 8.56
C ASN A 107 13.49 -1.19 8.82
N LEU A 108 13.43 -0.81 10.11
CA LEU A 108 13.20 0.58 10.50
C LEU A 108 14.43 1.44 10.23
N VAL A 109 14.19 2.60 9.60
CA VAL A 109 15.19 3.64 9.34
C VAL A 109 14.77 4.90 10.07
N LEU A 110 15.63 5.43 10.94
CA LEU A 110 15.36 6.65 11.72
C LEU A 110 15.21 7.87 10.82
N ILE A 111 14.10 8.60 10.98
CA ILE A 111 13.86 9.88 10.27
C ILE A 111 13.81 11.03 11.29
N LEU A 112 12.71 11.20 12.03
CA LEU A 112 12.58 12.22 13.08
C LEU A 112 12.89 11.64 14.48
N ALA A 113 12.87 10.32 14.64
CA ALA A 113 13.35 9.68 15.86
C ALA A 113 14.89 9.69 15.94
N ALA A 114 15.42 9.87 17.14
CA ALA A 114 16.84 9.78 17.44
C ALA A 114 17.28 8.34 17.67
N GLU A 115 16.38 7.52 18.23
CA GLU A 115 16.60 6.09 18.48
C GLU A 115 15.28 5.31 18.37
N ILE A 116 15.37 4.02 18.09
CA ILE A 116 14.22 3.11 18.12
C ILE A 116 13.98 2.73 19.58
N PRO A 117 12.73 2.84 20.09
CA PRO A 117 12.40 2.36 21.43
C PRO A 117 12.84 0.91 21.62
N SER A 118 13.64 0.66 22.66
CA SER A 118 14.14 -0.67 22.97
C SER A 118 13.25 -1.34 24.01
N GLY A 119 12.66 -2.48 23.65
CA GLY A 119 12.10 -3.44 24.58
C GLY A 119 12.92 -4.74 24.56
N PRO A 120 12.71 -5.68 25.44
CA PRO A 120 13.37 -6.97 25.38
C PRO A 120 13.18 -7.60 24.00
N ARG A 121 14.29 -7.84 23.28
CA ARG A 121 14.32 -8.42 21.91
C ARG A 121 13.61 -7.61 20.82
N GLY A 122 13.53 -6.26 20.94
CA GLY A 122 12.90 -5.42 19.94
C GLY A 122 11.37 -5.46 19.95
N THR A 123 10.76 -6.09 20.95
CA THR A 123 9.32 -6.10 21.18
C THR A 123 8.98 -5.20 22.35
N LEU A 124 8.09 -4.22 22.15
CA LEU A 124 7.49 -3.48 23.25
C LEU A 124 6.32 -4.30 23.79
N ALA A 125 6.48 -4.81 25.01
CA ALA A 125 5.42 -5.61 25.62
C ALA A 125 4.19 -4.75 25.96
N LYS A 126 4.36 -3.54 26.48
CA LYS A 126 3.24 -2.71 26.94
C LYS A 126 3.43 -1.21 26.77
N ASP A 127 4.64 -0.70 26.80
CA ASP A 127 4.95 0.72 26.63
C ASP A 127 6.31 0.93 25.96
N GLY A 128 6.52 2.10 25.37
CA GLY A 128 7.79 2.47 24.74
C GLY A 128 7.94 3.96 24.56
N THR A 129 9.15 4.45 24.82
CA THR A 129 9.48 5.87 24.74
C THR A 129 10.21 6.15 23.43
N TRP A 130 9.58 6.95 22.56
CA TRP A 130 10.23 7.53 21.40
C TRP A 130 11.05 8.74 21.83
N ARG A 131 12.33 8.79 21.45
CA ARG A 131 13.19 9.97 21.57
C ARG A 131 13.31 10.65 20.22
N LEU A 132 13.06 11.95 20.20
CA LEU A 132 13.01 12.75 18.98
C LEU A 132 14.39 13.40 18.74
N LYS A 133 14.74 13.62 17.48
CA LYS A 133 15.91 14.40 17.09
C LYS A 133 15.76 15.83 17.60
N ARG A 134 16.84 16.40 18.14
CA ARG A 134 16.90 17.80 18.56
C ARG A 134 17.23 18.71 17.38
N GLY A 135 16.78 19.95 17.43
CA GLY A 135 17.07 20.97 16.44
C GLY A 135 16.31 20.83 15.12
N VAL A 136 15.32 19.92 15.05
CA VAL A 136 14.41 19.85 13.90
C VAL A 136 13.40 20.97 13.98
N THR A 137 13.17 21.66 12.86
CA THR A 137 12.18 22.73 12.74
C THR A 137 11.18 22.42 11.62
N TRP A 138 9.98 22.90 11.81
CA TRP A 138 8.99 23.01 10.74
C TRP A 138 9.45 24.01 9.68
N HIS A 139 8.91 23.96 8.48
CA HIS A 139 9.26 24.86 7.38
C HIS A 139 9.04 26.35 7.70
N ASP A 140 8.20 26.65 8.67
CA ASP A 140 7.93 28.01 9.17
C ASP A 140 8.86 28.45 10.33
N GLY A 141 9.84 27.59 10.67
CA GLY A 141 10.85 27.88 11.70
C GLY A 141 10.45 27.47 13.13
N LYS A 142 9.22 27.05 13.38
CA LYS A 142 8.82 26.55 14.70
C LYS A 142 9.48 25.21 15.02
N PRO A 143 9.82 24.92 16.29
CA PRO A 143 10.46 23.67 16.67
C PRO A 143 9.48 22.48 16.52
N PHE A 144 9.98 21.35 16.03
CA PHE A 144 9.30 20.06 16.11
C PHE A 144 9.50 19.47 17.51
N THR A 145 8.42 19.07 18.18
CA THR A 145 8.46 18.60 19.56
C THR A 145 7.53 17.41 19.81
N ALA A 146 7.60 16.89 21.03
CA ALA A 146 6.70 15.86 21.55
C ALA A 146 5.21 16.22 21.44
N ASP A 147 4.88 17.51 21.52
CA ASP A 147 3.49 17.99 21.42
C ASP A 147 2.92 17.72 20.02
N ASP A 148 3.74 17.77 18.97
CA ASP A 148 3.31 17.45 17.62
C ASP A 148 3.02 15.96 17.46
N VAL A 149 3.83 15.08 18.04
CA VAL A 149 3.63 13.62 18.00
C VAL A 149 2.35 13.23 18.71
N ILE A 150 2.13 13.78 19.93
CA ILE A 150 0.90 13.52 20.71
C ILE A 150 -0.33 14.04 19.95
N PHE A 151 -0.24 15.25 19.40
CA PHE A 151 -1.31 15.83 18.60
C PHE A 151 -1.68 14.94 17.41
N ASN A 152 -0.70 14.34 16.70
CA ASN A 152 -0.98 13.43 15.59
C ASN A 152 -1.75 12.19 16.02
N TRP A 153 -1.41 11.60 17.16
CA TRP A 153 -2.19 10.50 17.72
C TRP A 153 -3.62 10.93 18.02
N GLU A 154 -3.79 12.05 18.72
CA GLU A 154 -5.13 12.58 19.05
C GLU A 154 -5.94 12.93 17.79
N PHE A 155 -5.30 13.52 16.78
CA PHE A 155 -5.94 13.91 15.51
C PHE A 155 -6.40 12.68 14.71
N ALA A 156 -5.55 11.66 14.62
CA ALA A 156 -5.83 10.46 13.84
C ALA A 156 -6.87 9.54 14.52
N THR A 157 -6.93 9.54 15.87
CA THR A 157 -7.85 8.67 16.62
C THR A 157 -9.20 9.31 16.96
N ASP A 158 -9.34 10.62 16.76
CA ASP A 158 -10.62 11.30 16.92
C ASP A 158 -11.61 10.86 15.82
N PRO A 159 -12.73 10.19 16.17
CA PRO A 159 -13.71 9.75 15.17
C PRO A 159 -14.28 10.89 14.31
N ALA A 160 -14.40 12.11 14.87
CA ALA A 160 -14.90 13.27 14.14
C ALA A 160 -13.91 13.77 13.06
N THR A 161 -12.62 13.45 13.19
CA THR A 161 -11.61 13.69 12.15
C THR A 161 -11.83 12.78 10.94
N ALA A 162 -12.27 11.54 11.16
CA ALA A 162 -12.40 10.51 10.14
C ALA A 162 -11.10 10.31 9.34
N ALA A 163 -9.98 10.13 10.05
CA ALA A 163 -8.67 9.92 9.45
C ALA A 163 -8.51 8.49 8.90
N VAL A 164 -8.06 8.34 7.64
CA VAL A 164 -7.78 7.02 7.04
C VAL A 164 -6.60 6.30 7.70
N THR A 165 -5.79 7.02 8.47
CA THR A 165 -4.65 6.48 9.22
C THR A 165 -5.01 5.99 10.61
N SER A 166 -6.24 6.15 11.07
CA SER A 166 -6.68 5.78 12.43
C SER A 166 -6.33 4.34 12.80
N GLY A 167 -6.45 3.41 11.85
CA GLY A 167 -6.11 1.99 12.05
C GLY A 167 -4.66 1.73 12.44
N SER A 168 -3.71 2.59 12.05
CA SER A 168 -2.30 2.48 12.46
C SER A 168 -2.06 2.82 13.93
N TYR A 169 -3.01 3.51 14.56
CA TYR A 169 -2.94 3.88 15.99
C TYR A 169 -3.75 2.94 16.89
N THR A 170 -4.27 1.85 16.33
CA THR A 170 -5.06 0.86 17.09
C THR A 170 -4.22 0.28 18.23
N GLY A 171 -4.81 0.28 19.43
CA GLY A 171 -4.17 -0.24 20.64
C GLY A 171 -3.28 0.77 21.39
N VAL A 172 -3.00 1.95 20.84
CA VAL A 172 -2.41 3.05 21.61
C VAL A 172 -3.48 3.63 22.52
N GLU A 173 -3.37 3.36 23.81
CA GLU A 173 -4.33 3.82 24.84
C GLU A 173 -4.10 5.30 25.18
N ARG A 174 -2.83 5.70 25.29
CA ARG A 174 -2.43 7.08 25.52
C ARG A 174 -0.99 7.35 25.09
N ALA A 175 -0.72 8.60 24.75
CA ALA A 175 0.61 9.13 24.48
C ALA A 175 0.97 10.16 25.56
N GLU A 176 2.05 9.91 26.28
CA GLU A 176 2.49 10.72 27.43
C GLU A 176 3.73 11.53 27.06
N LYS A 177 3.67 12.84 27.31
CA LYS A 177 4.83 13.71 27.16
C LYS A 177 5.79 13.49 28.34
N ILE A 178 6.99 12.99 28.08
CA ILE A 178 8.05 12.86 29.08
C ILE A 178 8.83 14.17 29.17
N ASP A 179 9.25 14.69 28.03
CA ASP A 179 9.86 16.02 27.87
C ASP A 179 9.57 16.55 26.44
N SER A 180 10.16 17.69 26.08
CA SER A 180 9.96 18.29 24.74
C SER A 180 10.42 17.40 23.58
N HIS A 181 11.25 16.39 23.83
CA HIS A 181 11.81 15.50 22.81
C HIS A 181 11.65 14.02 23.15
N ALA A 182 10.70 13.67 24.05
CA ALA A 182 10.41 12.30 24.40
C ALA A 182 8.92 12.08 24.61
N VAL A 183 8.36 11.06 23.94
CA VAL A 183 6.96 10.64 24.01
C VAL A 183 6.92 9.17 24.36
N LYS A 184 6.19 8.83 25.43
CA LYS A 184 5.92 7.45 25.81
C LYS A 184 4.55 7.03 25.25
N LEU A 185 4.52 5.96 24.49
CA LEU A 185 3.28 5.31 24.07
C LEU A 185 2.93 4.20 25.05
N VAL A 186 1.71 4.20 25.52
CA VAL A 186 1.14 3.15 26.36
C VAL A 186 0.08 2.40 25.56
N PHE A 187 0.19 1.09 25.50
CA PHE A 187 -0.72 0.23 24.76
C PHE A 187 -1.68 -0.48 25.72
N SER A 188 -2.93 -0.64 25.31
CA SER A 188 -3.96 -1.37 26.06
C SER A 188 -3.61 -2.86 26.28
N LYS A 189 -2.82 -3.41 25.35
CA LYS A 189 -2.29 -4.78 25.38
C LYS A 189 -0.92 -4.84 24.68
N PRO A 190 -0.11 -5.90 24.87
CA PRO A 190 1.13 -6.08 24.12
C PRO A 190 0.88 -5.97 22.60
N GLN A 191 1.74 -5.22 21.91
CA GLN A 191 1.63 -4.96 20.48
C GLN A 191 2.85 -5.49 19.73
N PRO A 192 2.71 -6.51 18.90
CA PRO A 192 3.84 -7.04 18.12
C PRO A 192 4.31 -6.07 17.03
N PHE A 193 3.45 -5.15 16.59
CA PHE A 193 3.74 -4.13 15.59
C PHE A 193 3.54 -2.70 16.13
N TRP A 194 4.11 -2.44 17.28
CA TRP A 194 3.98 -1.22 18.07
C TRP A 194 4.43 0.06 17.35
N PHE A 195 5.28 -0.05 16.35
CA PHE A 195 5.85 1.09 15.63
C PHE A 195 5.00 1.58 14.46
N ASP A 196 3.91 0.91 14.07
CA ASP A 196 3.08 1.31 12.91
C ASP A 196 2.55 2.75 13.04
N ALA A 197 2.21 3.16 14.25
CA ALA A 197 1.58 4.44 14.54
C ALA A 197 2.31 5.66 13.93
N PHE A 198 3.64 5.67 13.97
CA PHE A 198 4.45 6.81 13.54
C PHE A 198 5.51 6.42 12.52
N CYS A 199 5.30 5.36 11.76
CA CYS A 199 6.25 4.86 10.79
C CYS A 199 5.67 4.78 9.37
N GLY A 200 6.58 4.91 8.38
CA GLY A 200 6.22 4.90 6.97
C GLY A 200 5.30 6.04 6.57
N TYR A 201 4.71 5.93 5.39
CA TYR A 201 3.87 6.99 4.84
C TYR A 201 2.54 7.23 5.60
N ARG A 202 2.11 6.29 6.44
CA ARG A 202 0.93 6.45 7.31
C ARG A 202 1.24 7.12 8.64
N GLY A 203 2.51 7.11 9.03
CA GLY A 203 3.00 7.73 10.26
C GLY A 203 3.54 9.15 10.07
N LEU A 204 3.25 9.80 8.94
CA LEU A 204 3.68 11.19 8.67
C LEU A 204 3.06 12.14 9.68
N ILE A 205 3.88 13.04 10.23
CA ILE A 205 3.48 13.94 11.31
C ILE A 205 3.15 15.32 10.75
N ILE A 206 1.99 15.86 11.12
CA ILE A 206 1.53 17.21 10.77
C ILE A 206 1.74 18.16 11.95
N PRO A 207 1.94 19.49 11.71
CA PRO A 207 2.24 20.45 12.77
C PRO A 207 1.00 20.79 13.61
N LYS A 208 1.08 20.57 14.92
CA LYS A 208 0.01 20.88 15.86
C LYS A 208 -0.52 22.31 15.67
N HIS A 209 0.37 23.29 15.62
CA HIS A 209 0.02 24.72 15.60
C HIS A 209 -0.78 25.18 14.37
N LEU A 210 -0.83 24.38 13.29
CA LEU A 210 -1.64 24.68 12.10
C LEU A 210 -2.95 23.89 12.04
N PHE A 211 -3.05 22.80 12.79
CA PHE A 211 -4.20 21.90 12.73
C PHE A 211 -5.03 21.89 14.02
N GLU A 212 -4.51 22.35 15.15
CA GLU A 212 -5.20 22.26 16.45
C GLU A 212 -6.57 22.97 16.44
N ALA A 213 -6.66 24.14 15.81
CA ALA A 213 -7.92 24.89 15.68
C ALA A 213 -8.96 24.21 14.79
N TYR A 214 -8.53 23.21 14.02
CA TYR A 214 -9.37 22.46 13.07
C TYR A 214 -9.60 21.00 13.49
N LYS A 215 -9.17 20.58 14.69
CA LYS A 215 -9.34 19.20 15.16
C LYS A 215 -10.80 18.74 15.11
N GLY A 216 -11.06 17.47 14.81
CA GLY A 216 -12.38 16.90 14.74
C GLY A 216 -13.12 17.23 13.43
N SER A 217 -14.39 17.59 13.50
CA SER A 217 -15.25 17.78 12.31
C SER A 217 -14.78 18.86 11.33
N LYS A 218 -13.98 19.83 11.79
CA LYS A 218 -13.39 20.89 10.97
C LYS A 218 -12.07 20.52 10.32
N SER A 219 -11.55 19.34 10.55
CA SER A 219 -10.21 18.93 10.13
C SER A 219 -9.96 19.06 8.62
N ARG A 220 -11.00 18.92 7.81
CA ARG A 220 -10.90 19.09 6.35
C ARG A 220 -10.91 20.55 5.88
N GLU A 221 -11.20 21.50 6.76
CA GLU A 221 -11.21 22.94 6.45
C GLU A 221 -9.83 23.59 6.65
N ALA A 222 -8.87 22.86 7.27
CA ALA A 222 -7.55 23.40 7.55
C ALA A 222 -6.82 23.80 6.24
N PRO A 223 -6.36 25.08 6.10
CA PRO A 223 -5.63 25.52 4.90
C PRO A 223 -4.37 24.70 4.63
N ALA A 224 -3.75 24.16 5.66
CA ALA A 224 -2.55 23.33 5.57
C ALA A 224 -2.81 21.96 4.90
N ASN A 225 -4.05 21.55 4.66
CA ASN A 225 -4.39 20.38 3.85
C ASN A 225 -3.91 20.49 2.38
N ILE A 226 -3.76 21.71 1.88
CA ILE A 226 -3.32 22.01 0.50
C ILE A 226 -2.11 22.93 0.44
N LYS A 227 -1.69 23.49 1.58
CA LYS A 227 -0.48 24.33 1.73
C LYS A 227 0.37 23.77 2.88
N PRO A 228 1.03 22.61 2.67
CA PRO A 228 1.71 21.89 3.73
C PRO A 228 2.90 22.67 4.32
N VAL A 229 3.04 22.58 5.63
CA VAL A 229 4.23 22.99 6.38
C VAL A 229 4.75 21.75 7.09
N GLY A 230 5.84 21.18 6.61
CA GLY A 230 6.42 19.94 7.11
C GLY A 230 7.81 20.14 7.73
N THR A 231 8.47 19.03 8.04
CA THR A 231 9.87 18.97 8.46
C THR A 231 10.80 18.52 7.33
N GLY A 232 10.20 18.11 6.21
CA GLY A 232 10.86 17.42 5.11
C GLY A 232 11.88 18.24 4.31
N PRO A 233 12.51 17.58 3.33
CA PRO A 233 13.62 18.17 2.56
C PRO A 233 13.23 19.33 1.66
N TYR A 234 11.93 19.47 1.35
CA TYR A 234 11.44 20.51 0.46
C TYR A 234 10.28 21.28 1.08
N LYS A 235 10.23 22.59 0.83
CA LYS A 235 9.18 23.52 1.26
C LYS A 235 8.16 23.72 0.14
N PHE A 236 6.94 23.94 0.53
CA PHE A 236 5.82 24.21 -0.37
C PHE A 236 6.00 25.49 -1.17
N VAL A 237 5.74 25.41 -2.47
CA VAL A 237 5.68 26.56 -3.40
C VAL A 237 4.30 26.68 -4.03
N GLU A 238 3.81 25.60 -4.67
CA GLU A 238 2.54 25.61 -5.36
C GLU A 238 1.89 24.23 -5.33
N PHE A 239 0.57 24.19 -5.24
CA PHE A 239 -0.23 23.02 -5.48
C PHE A 239 -1.48 23.34 -6.29
N LYS A 240 -1.63 22.71 -7.42
CA LYS A 240 -2.85 22.66 -8.22
C LYS A 240 -3.37 21.23 -8.20
N PRO A 241 -4.45 20.96 -7.43
CA PRO A 241 -5.03 19.62 -7.35
C PRO A 241 -5.32 19.05 -8.74
N GLY A 242 -4.88 17.81 -8.97
CA GLY A 242 -5.05 17.16 -10.27
C GLY A 242 -4.03 17.57 -11.34
N ASP A 243 -3.08 18.45 -11.05
CA ASP A 243 -2.11 18.96 -12.03
C ASP A 243 -0.66 18.93 -11.53
N VAL A 244 -0.31 19.76 -10.54
CA VAL A 244 1.11 19.93 -10.17
C VAL A 244 1.32 20.22 -8.69
N VAL A 245 2.41 19.68 -8.14
CA VAL A 245 3.00 20.07 -6.85
C VAL A 245 4.40 20.63 -7.13
N ARG A 246 4.70 21.82 -6.64
CA ARG A 246 6.02 22.44 -6.69
C ARG A 246 6.57 22.70 -5.31
N ALA A 247 7.83 22.40 -5.14
CA ALA A 247 8.54 22.56 -3.89
C ALA A 247 9.98 23.03 -4.13
N GLU A 248 10.53 23.75 -3.16
CA GLU A 248 11.91 24.23 -3.16
C GLU A 248 12.68 23.66 -1.97
N THR A 249 14.01 23.63 -2.06
CA THR A 249 14.89 23.13 -0.99
C THR A 249 14.58 23.77 0.35
N ASN A 250 14.43 22.95 1.39
CA ASN A 250 14.38 23.40 2.77
C ASN A 250 15.81 23.74 3.27
N PRO A 251 16.17 25.02 3.49
CA PRO A 251 17.51 25.39 3.90
C PRO A 251 17.89 24.93 5.30
N THR A 252 16.88 24.64 6.15
CA THR A 252 17.06 24.18 7.53
C THR A 252 16.82 22.68 7.70
N TYR A 253 16.78 21.91 6.60
CA TYR A 253 16.54 20.47 6.69
C TYR A 253 17.55 19.78 7.61
N HIS A 254 17.05 18.93 8.49
CA HIS A 254 17.83 18.33 9.58
C HIS A 254 18.91 17.32 9.15
N VAL A 255 18.91 16.88 7.87
CA VAL A 255 19.97 16.02 7.34
C VAL A 255 21.04 16.87 6.68
N PRO A 256 22.31 16.81 7.13
CA PRO A 256 23.38 17.65 6.60
C PRO A 256 23.58 17.48 5.08
N ASN A 257 23.80 18.59 4.39
CA ASN A 257 24.12 18.67 2.96
C ASN A 257 23.04 18.06 2.02
N ARG A 258 21.83 17.87 2.50
CA ARG A 258 20.69 17.35 1.73
C ARG A 258 19.52 18.33 1.76
N PRO A 259 18.64 18.30 0.74
CA PRO A 259 18.67 17.47 -0.48
C PRO A 259 19.70 17.93 -1.52
N PHE A 260 19.91 17.13 -2.57
CA PHE A 260 20.79 17.45 -3.70
C PHE A 260 20.13 18.41 -4.71
N PHE A 261 18.86 18.19 -5.04
CA PHE A 261 18.12 19.02 -5.99
C PHE A 261 17.64 20.32 -5.34
N ASP A 262 17.58 21.40 -6.14
CA ASP A 262 17.16 22.73 -5.67
C ASP A 262 15.63 22.85 -5.61
N THR A 263 14.94 22.21 -6.56
CA THR A 263 13.48 22.21 -6.65
C THR A 263 12.95 20.84 -7.02
N VAL A 264 11.69 20.58 -6.67
CA VAL A 264 10.92 19.42 -7.12
C VAL A 264 9.67 19.90 -7.82
N GLU A 265 9.45 19.41 -9.03
CA GLU A 265 8.17 19.51 -9.73
C GLU A 265 7.59 18.10 -9.89
N MET A 266 6.50 17.81 -9.19
CA MET A 266 5.69 16.62 -9.40
C MET A 266 4.53 17.00 -10.31
N LYS A 267 4.63 16.64 -11.58
CA LYS A 267 3.60 16.87 -12.59
C LYS A 267 2.61 15.72 -12.62
N GLY A 268 1.34 16.03 -12.62
CA GLY A 268 0.24 15.09 -12.72
C GLY A 268 -0.43 15.08 -14.08
N GLY A 269 -1.41 14.18 -14.22
CA GLY A 269 -2.24 14.05 -15.42
C GLY A 269 -1.62 13.19 -16.52
N GLY A 270 -2.36 13.01 -17.60
CA GLY A 270 -1.99 12.09 -18.68
C GLY A 270 -2.26 10.62 -18.32
N ASP A 271 -1.42 9.73 -18.85
CA ASP A 271 -1.49 8.29 -18.64
C ASP A 271 -0.09 7.69 -18.37
N ALA A 272 -0.07 6.44 -17.90
CA ALA A 272 1.15 5.75 -17.54
C ALA A 272 2.11 5.55 -18.72
N THR A 273 1.59 5.34 -19.94
CA THR A 273 2.41 5.13 -21.14
C THR A 273 3.12 6.41 -21.57
N SER A 274 2.40 7.54 -21.55
CA SER A 274 2.98 8.86 -21.82
C SER A 274 4.04 9.23 -20.78
N ALA A 275 3.80 8.93 -19.49
CA ALA A 275 4.78 9.14 -18.44
C ALA A 275 6.03 8.27 -18.63
N ALA A 276 5.87 7.00 -18.99
CA ALA A 276 6.98 6.11 -19.30
C ALA A 276 7.83 6.65 -20.49
N ARG A 277 7.17 7.11 -21.55
CA ARG A 277 7.83 7.69 -22.73
C ARG A 277 8.65 8.92 -22.37
N ALA A 278 8.11 9.81 -21.55
CA ALA A 278 8.77 11.05 -21.15
C ALA A 278 10.09 10.82 -20.39
N VAL A 279 10.25 9.68 -19.72
CA VAL A 279 11.50 9.30 -19.04
C VAL A 279 12.38 8.42 -19.93
N LEU A 280 11.81 7.37 -20.54
CA LEU A 280 12.59 6.32 -21.21
C LEU A 280 13.05 6.71 -22.63
N GLN A 281 12.24 7.50 -23.37
CA GLN A 281 12.55 7.87 -24.75
C GLN A 281 13.00 9.32 -24.91
N THR A 282 12.27 10.28 -24.31
CA THR A 282 12.60 11.70 -24.51
C THR A 282 13.58 12.23 -23.46
N GLY A 283 13.59 11.67 -22.25
CA GLY A 283 14.42 12.14 -21.13
C GLY A 283 14.00 13.53 -20.60
N GLU A 284 12.75 13.93 -20.86
CA GLU A 284 12.19 15.20 -20.41
C GLU A 284 11.97 15.24 -18.89
N TYR A 285 11.68 14.08 -18.30
CA TYR A 285 11.50 13.90 -16.86
C TYR A 285 12.52 12.92 -16.29
N ASP A 286 12.84 13.11 -15.01
CA ASP A 286 13.83 12.29 -14.29
C ASP A 286 13.24 10.97 -13.77
N TYR A 287 11.94 10.96 -13.44
CA TYR A 287 11.26 9.79 -12.87
C TYR A 287 9.78 9.75 -13.24
N ALA A 288 9.25 8.55 -13.46
CA ALA A 288 7.82 8.31 -13.66
C ALA A 288 7.33 7.19 -12.74
N TRP A 289 6.33 7.50 -11.93
CA TRP A 289 5.79 6.63 -10.90
C TRP A 289 4.74 5.66 -11.44
N ASN A 290 4.72 4.43 -10.86
CA ASN A 290 3.65 3.44 -10.97
C ASN A 290 3.23 3.17 -12.42
N LEU A 291 4.19 2.71 -13.22
CA LEU A 291 3.97 2.44 -14.63
C LEU A 291 3.10 1.20 -14.83
N GLN A 292 1.79 1.40 -14.77
CA GLN A 292 0.80 0.41 -15.11
C GLN A 292 0.63 0.36 -16.63
N VAL A 293 1.63 -0.20 -17.28
CA VAL A 293 1.75 -0.33 -18.73
C VAL A 293 2.12 -1.78 -19.03
N GLU A 294 1.67 -2.31 -20.14
CA GLU A 294 2.02 -3.66 -20.58
C GLU A 294 3.54 -3.80 -20.75
N ASP A 295 4.09 -4.91 -20.29
CA ASP A 295 5.54 -5.12 -20.27
C ASP A 295 6.20 -5.03 -21.66
N ASP A 296 5.52 -5.47 -22.70
CA ASP A 296 6.01 -5.35 -24.08
C ASP A 296 6.15 -3.90 -24.54
N ILE A 297 5.24 -3.02 -24.09
CA ILE A 297 5.33 -1.58 -24.36
C ILE A 297 6.50 -1.00 -23.58
N LEU A 298 6.65 -1.33 -22.30
CA LEU A 298 7.76 -0.87 -21.47
C LEU A 298 9.12 -1.27 -22.07
N ARG A 299 9.28 -2.52 -22.52
CA ARG A 299 10.51 -3.00 -23.18
C ARG A 299 10.85 -2.19 -24.44
N ARG A 300 9.85 -1.86 -25.25
CA ARG A 300 10.04 -1.02 -26.46
C ARG A 300 10.44 0.42 -26.11
N LEU A 301 9.82 1.00 -25.08
CA LEU A 301 10.14 2.36 -24.61
C LEU A 301 11.55 2.43 -24.02
N GLU A 302 11.99 1.39 -23.30
CA GLU A 302 13.34 1.29 -22.70
C GLU A 302 14.46 1.31 -23.77
N GLN A 303 14.19 0.83 -25.00
CA GLN A 303 15.12 0.91 -26.13
C GLN A 303 15.45 2.35 -26.54
N GLY A 304 14.66 3.35 -26.11
CA GLY A 304 14.96 4.77 -26.30
C GLY A 304 16.24 5.26 -25.60
N GLY A 305 16.75 4.50 -24.63
CA GLY A 305 18.09 4.68 -24.03
C GLY A 305 18.25 5.91 -23.13
N LYS A 306 17.18 6.67 -22.82
CA LYS A 306 17.23 7.85 -21.95
C LYS A 306 17.05 7.51 -20.47
N GLY A 307 16.40 6.39 -20.19
CA GLY A 307 16.11 5.90 -18.85
C GLY A 307 16.08 4.38 -18.80
N ARG A 308 15.80 3.86 -17.61
CA ARG A 308 15.69 2.44 -17.29
C ARG A 308 14.41 2.17 -16.53
N ILE A 309 13.92 0.94 -16.61
CA ILE A 309 12.80 0.46 -15.79
C ILE A 309 13.33 0.01 -14.43
N GLU A 310 12.73 0.51 -13.37
CA GLU A 310 12.94 0.06 -11.99
C GLU A 310 11.83 -0.89 -11.59
N ILE A 311 12.18 -2.10 -11.14
CA ILE A 311 11.24 -3.13 -10.67
C ILE A 311 11.65 -3.58 -9.29
N TRP A 312 10.72 -3.52 -8.31
CA TRP A 312 10.98 -3.96 -6.94
C TRP A 312 9.79 -4.74 -6.38
N ALA A 313 10.09 -5.63 -5.42
CA ALA A 313 9.06 -6.43 -4.75
C ALA A 313 8.16 -5.56 -3.86
N THR A 314 6.86 -5.83 -3.89
CA THR A 314 5.87 -5.20 -3.02
C THR A 314 4.98 -6.26 -2.35
N GLY A 315 4.06 -5.85 -1.48
CA GLY A 315 2.98 -6.70 -0.95
C GLY A 315 1.65 -6.54 -1.71
N ASN A 316 1.63 -5.85 -2.84
CA ASN A 316 0.44 -5.30 -3.46
C ASN A 316 -0.29 -6.29 -4.40
N PRO A 317 -1.52 -6.73 -4.11
CA PRO A 317 -2.32 -7.50 -5.04
C PRO A 317 -3.14 -6.59 -5.97
N GLU A 318 -3.13 -6.86 -7.28
CA GLU A 318 -4.20 -6.46 -8.17
C GLU A 318 -5.34 -7.47 -8.01
N HIS A 319 -6.56 -7.00 -7.75
CA HIS A 319 -7.66 -7.86 -7.34
C HIS A 319 -9.02 -7.29 -7.72
N ILE A 320 -10.02 -8.17 -7.75
CA ILE A 320 -11.43 -7.79 -7.86
C ILE A 320 -12.07 -7.97 -6.50
N GLN A 321 -12.78 -6.96 -6.00
CA GLN A 321 -13.63 -7.04 -4.81
C GLN A 321 -15.10 -7.19 -5.20
N LEU A 322 -15.86 -7.92 -4.39
CA LEU A 322 -17.27 -8.18 -4.59
C LEU A 322 -18.08 -7.46 -3.51
N ASN A 323 -18.99 -6.59 -3.94
CA ASN A 323 -19.86 -5.84 -3.04
C ASN A 323 -20.91 -6.78 -2.40
N GLN A 324 -21.00 -6.79 -1.08
CA GLN A 324 -21.96 -7.62 -0.36
C GLN A 324 -23.30 -6.91 -0.11
N THR A 325 -23.35 -5.61 -0.44
CA THR A 325 -24.57 -4.77 -0.33
C THR A 325 -25.08 -4.39 -1.71
N ASP A 326 -26.32 -3.93 -1.82
CA ASP A 326 -26.97 -3.61 -3.09
C ASP A 326 -26.58 -2.20 -3.57
N PRO A 327 -25.77 -2.09 -4.65
CA PRO A 327 -25.40 -0.77 -5.19
C PRO A 327 -26.54 -0.10 -5.98
N GLY A 328 -27.58 -0.84 -6.35
CA GLY A 328 -28.75 -0.33 -7.06
C GLY A 328 -29.82 0.26 -6.15
N LYS A 329 -29.77 -0.06 -4.84
CA LYS A 329 -30.80 0.35 -3.87
C LYS A 329 -30.29 1.43 -2.94
N GLU A 330 -31.04 2.53 -2.88
CA GLU A 330 -30.77 3.61 -1.93
C GLU A 330 -31.60 3.41 -0.65
N VAL A 331 -30.96 3.52 0.53
CA VAL A 331 -31.60 3.50 1.84
C VAL A 331 -31.01 4.62 2.68
N ASP A 332 -31.86 5.49 3.20
CA ASP A 332 -31.47 6.65 4.03
C ASP A 332 -30.49 7.60 3.31
N GLY A 333 -30.63 7.74 2.00
CA GLY A 333 -29.74 8.58 1.17
C GLY A 333 -28.34 7.96 0.96
N GLU A 334 -28.21 6.63 1.08
CA GLU A 334 -26.96 5.89 0.87
C GLU A 334 -27.20 4.68 -0.04
N ARG A 335 -26.46 4.61 -1.15
CA ARG A 335 -26.36 3.40 -1.98
C ARG A 335 -25.29 2.47 -1.39
N SER A 336 -25.32 1.20 -1.74
CA SER A 336 -24.48 0.18 -1.11
C SER A 336 -24.55 0.22 0.43
N SER A 337 -25.73 0.55 0.96
CA SER A 337 -25.97 0.72 2.40
C SER A 337 -25.81 -0.62 3.14
N LEU A 338 -25.26 -0.57 4.35
CA LEU A 338 -25.16 -1.71 5.27
C LEU A 338 -26.51 -2.35 5.65
N LYS A 339 -27.62 -1.65 5.33
CA LYS A 339 -29.01 -2.13 5.53
C LYS A 339 -29.54 -2.92 4.34
N THR A 340 -28.74 -3.13 3.30
CA THR A 340 -29.08 -3.89 2.10
C THR A 340 -28.24 -5.15 1.97
N THR A 341 -28.73 -6.08 1.16
CA THR A 341 -28.02 -7.32 0.80
C THR A 341 -27.96 -7.39 -0.71
N HIS A 342 -26.79 -7.73 -1.26
CA HIS A 342 -26.63 -7.84 -2.71
C HIS A 342 -27.54 -8.93 -3.28
N PRO A 343 -28.26 -8.69 -4.38
CA PRO A 343 -29.27 -9.60 -4.88
C PRO A 343 -28.74 -10.97 -5.34
N PHE A 344 -27.45 -11.09 -5.71
CA PHE A 344 -26.87 -12.36 -6.15
C PHE A 344 -25.41 -12.59 -5.71
N LEU A 345 -24.63 -11.57 -5.36
CA LEU A 345 -23.23 -11.78 -4.91
C LEU A 345 -23.11 -12.38 -3.51
N THR A 346 -24.21 -12.48 -2.77
CA THR A 346 -24.28 -13.25 -1.52
C THR A 346 -24.47 -14.75 -1.73
N ASP A 347 -24.84 -15.17 -2.96
CA ASP A 347 -24.90 -16.60 -3.33
C ASP A 347 -23.47 -17.16 -3.57
N PRO A 348 -23.02 -18.16 -2.80
CA PRO A 348 -21.69 -18.75 -2.98
C PRO A 348 -21.45 -19.33 -4.38
N ALA A 349 -22.48 -19.87 -5.04
CA ALA A 349 -22.34 -20.42 -6.39
C ALA A 349 -21.94 -19.34 -7.40
N VAL A 350 -22.52 -18.14 -7.30
CA VAL A 350 -22.18 -17.01 -8.16
C VAL A 350 -20.74 -16.52 -7.90
N ARG A 351 -20.37 -16.36 -6.62
CA ARG A 351 -19.01 -15.91 -6.29
C ARG A 351 -17.94 -16.90 -6.76
N GLN A 352 -18.15 -18.20 -6.50
CA GLN A 352 -17.21 -19.24 -6.95
C GLN A 352 -17.13 -19.32 -8.47
N ALA A 353 -18.26 -19.20 -9.17
CA ALA A 353 -18.26 -19.14 -10.63
C ALA A 353 -17.45 -17.94 -11.14
N LEU A 354 -17.64 -16.75 -10.58
CA LEU A 354 -16.86 -15.56 -10.95
C LEU A 354 -15.35 -15.78 -10.73
N ASN A 355 -14.96 -16.45 -9.65
CA ASN A 355 -13.54 -16.77 -9.39
C ASN A 355 -12.94 -17.70 -10.46
N LEU A 356 -13.73 -18.67 -10.97
CA LEU A 356 -13.33 -19.59 -12.04
C LEU A 356 -13.28 -18.93 -13.43
N LEU A 357 -13.89 -17.75 -13.59
CA LEU A 357 -13.93 -17.01 -14.86
C LEU A 357 -12.81 -15.97 -15.02
N VAL A 358 -11.91 -15.85 -14.04
CA VAL A 358 -10.74 -14.96 -14.10
C VAL A 358 -9.52 -15.73 -14.56
N ASP A 359 -9.13 -15.55 -15.84
CA ASP A 359 -7.91 -16.12 -16.41
C ASP A 359 -6.66 -15.34 -15.97
N ARG A 360 -6.15 -15.69 -14.78
CA ARG A 360 -4.96 -15.05 -14.20
C ARG A 360 -3.71 -15.30 -15.03
N GLY A 361 -3.63 -16.46 -15.70
CA GLY A 361 -2.51 -16.81 -16.56
C GLY A 361 -2.41 -15.86 -17.76
N ALA A 362 -3.51 -15.71 -18.50
CA ALA A 362 -3.56 -14.79 -19.64
C ALA A 362 -3.30 -13.33 -19.22
N VAL A 363 -3.87 -12.90 -18.08
CA VAL A 363 -3.64 -11.53 -17.57
C VAL A 363 -2.17 -11.31 -17.23
N GLN A 364 -1.53 -12.24 -16.52
CA GLN A 364 -0.12 -12.11 -16.15
C GLN A 364 0.78 -12.13 -17.38
N GLU A 365 0.58 -13.09 -18.30
CA GLU A 365 1.44 -13.28 -19.46
C GLU A 365 1.33 -12.13 -20.47
N GLN A 366 0.10 -11.73 -20.80
CA GLN A 366 -0.17 -10.78 -21.88
C GLN A 366 -0.12 -9.31 -21.42
N ILE A 367 -0.28 -9.05 -20.13
CA ILE A 367 -0.40 -7.68 -19.61
C ILE A 367 0.73 -7.32 -18.66
N TYR A 368 0.89 -8.08 -17.57
CA TYR A 368 1.82 -7.69 -16.51
C TYR A 368 3.28 -8.13 -16.73
N GLY A 369 3.54 -9.23 -17.45
CA GLY A 369 4.89 -9.72 -17.72
C GLY A 369 5.80 -9.69 -16.50
N ARG A 370 6.92 -8.92 -16.55
CA ARG A 370 7.86 -8.70 -15.43
C ARG A 370 7.23 -7.95 -14.24
N GLY A 371 6.16 -7.22 -14.47
CA GLY A 371 5.48 -6.39 -13.46
C GLY A 371 4.65 -7.16 -12.45
N GLY A 372 4.51 -8.49 -12.58
CA GLY A 372 3.73 -9.26 -11.62
C GLY A 372 3.77 -10.76 -11.80
N ARG A 373 3.14 -11.45 -10.86
CA ARG A 373 2.97 -12.92 -10.83
C ARG A 373 1.54 -13.26 -10.48
N THR A 374 1.00 -14.35 -11.05
CA THR A 374 -0.31 -14.87 -10.63
C THR A 374 -0.33 -15.20 -9.15
N SER A 375 -1.45 -14.94 -8.49
CA SER A 375 -1.65 -15.34 -7.10
C SER A 375 -3.10 -15.71 -6.81
N ALA A 376 -3.28 -16.72 -5.95
CA ALA A 376 -4.55 -17.03 -5.31
C ALA A 376 -4.72 -16.31 -3.97
N ASN A 377 -3.68 -15.61 -3.50
CA ASN A 377 -3.67 -14.96 -2.20
C ASN A 377 -3.87 -13.45 -2.31
N PHE A 378 -4.58 -12.89 -1.35
CA PHE A 378 -4.63 -11.45 -1.13
C PHE A 378 -3.40 -10.99 -0.35
N LEU A 379 -3.02 -11.72 0.70
CA LEU A 379 -1.81 -11.51 1.48
C LEU A 379 -0.66 -12.34 0.91
N ASN A 380 0.27 -11.68 0.20
CA ASN A 380 1.35 -12.35 -0.53
C ASN A 380 2.74 -12.19 0.11
N SER A 381 2.94 -11.17 0.91
CA SER A 381 4.26 -10.79 1.46
C SER A 381 4.11 -10.21 2.87
N PRO A 382 5.12 -10.32 3.73
CA PRO A 382 6.30 -11.19 3.64
C PRO A 382 5.99 -12.68 3.52
N SER A 383 6.93 -13.47 3.02
CA SER A 383 6.73 -14.89 2.69
C SER A 383 6.21 -15.77 3.83
N ARG A 384 6.48 -15.37 5.10
CA ARG A 384 5.96 -16.07 6.29
C ARG A 384 4.45 -16.03 6.42
N TYR A 385 3.77 -15.10 5.74
CA TYR A 385 2.31 -14.94 5.72
C TYR A 385 1.67 -15.51 4.45
N TYR A 386 2.47 -16.03 3.52
CA TYR A 386 1.95 -16.59 2.27
C TYR A 386 1.23 -17.92 2.50
N SER A 387 -0.07 -17.96 2.20
CA SER A 387 -0.86 -19.19 2.29
C SER A 387 -0.53 -20.15 1.16
N ARG A 388 -0.37 -21.44 1.51
CA ARG A 388 -0.25 -22.56 0.58
C ARG A 388 -1.55 -23.38 0.45
N ASN A 389 -2.59 -22.96 1.17
CA ASN A 389 -3.89 -23.63 1.20
C ASN A 389 -4.82 -23.17 0.07
N THR A 390 -4.50 -22.04 -0.56
CA THR A 390 -5.28 -21.43 -1.63
C THR A 390 -4.74 -21.83 -3.00
N ARG A 391 -5.65 -21.94 -3.95
CA ARG A 391 -5.33 -22.21 -5.36
C ARG A 391 -6.27 -21.41 -6.24
N TRP A 392 -5.86 -21.12 -7.46
CA TRP A 392 -6.70 -20.55 -8.48
C TRP A 392 -6.83 -21.53 -9.65
N GLU A 393 -7.93 -21.44 -10.33
CA GLU A 393 -8.23 -22.23 -11.52
C GLU A 393 -8.99 -21.33 -12.49
N PHE A 394 -8.79 -21.51 -13.78
CA PHE A 394 -9.61 -20.93 -14.83
C PHE A 394 -10.37 -22.05 -15.52
N HIS A 395 -11.70 -22.07 -15.40
CA HIS A 395 -12.50 -23.18 -15.93
C HIS A 395 -13.95 -22.78 -16.18
N VAL A 396 -14.26 -22.40 -17.43
CA VAL A 396 -15.59 -21.91 -17.82
C VAL A 396 -16.69 -22.97 -17.62
N ASP A 397 -16.42 -24.23 -18.00
CA ASP A 397 -17.44 -25.31 -17.88
C ASP A 397 -17.76 -25.62 -16.42
N LYS A 398 -16.76 -25.61 -15.54
CA LYS A 398 -16.96 -25.79 -14.10
C LYS A 398 -17.77 -24.63 -13.51
N ALA A 399 -17.54 -23.40 -13.98
CA ALA A 399 -18.35 -22.25 -13.59
C ALA A 399 -19.81 -22.43 -14.01
N ASN A 400 -20.07 -22.92 -15.23
CA ASN A 400 -21.41 -23.25 -15.70
C ASN A 400 -22.07 -24.30 -14.81
N GLN A 401 -21.37 -25.41 -14.52
CA GLN A 401 -21.90 -26.49 -13.65
C GLN A 401 -22.25 -25.98 -12.25
N MET A 402 -21.40 -25.11 -11.69
CA MET A 402 -21.65 -24.48 -10.39
C MET A 402 -22.90 -23.60 -10.39
N LEU A 403 -23.09 -22.80 -11.42
CA LEU A 403 -24.28 -21.95 -11.56
C LEU A 403 -25.54 -22.80 -11.75
N ASP A 404 -25.44 -23.87 -12.55
CA ASP A 404 -26.56 -24.81 -12.74
C ASP A 404 -26.96 -25.48 -11.42
N ALA A 405 -25.99 -26.00 -10.66
CA ALA A 405 -26.18 -26.59 -9.34
C ALA A 405 -26.76 -25.59 -8.33
N GLY A 406 -26.38 -24.33 -8.43
CA GLY A 406 -26.89 -23.20 -7.63
C GLY A 406 -28.32 -22.78 -8.04
N GLY A 407 -28.90 -23.38 -9.07
CA GLY A 407 -30.24 -23.04 -9.56
C GLY A 407 -30.32 -21.83 -10.48
N TRP A 408 -29.16 -21.31 -10.93
CA TRP A 408 -29.06 -20.23 -11.90
C TRP A 408 -29.20 -20.76 -13.33
N LYS A 409 -30.40 -20.68 -13.91
CA LYS A 409 -30.72 -21.22 -15.24
C LYS A 409 -30.61 -20.16 -16.32
N ARG A 410 -30.22 -20.56 -17.54
CA ARG A 410 -30.19 -19.63 -18.67
C ARG A 410 -31.62 -19.28 -19.11
N GLY A 411 -31.90 -17.98 -19.19
CA GLY A 411 -33.10 -17.44 -19.79
C GLY A 411 -33.07 -17.47 -21.33
N GLY A 412 -34.16 -17.04 -21.94
CA GLY A 412 -34.27 -16.97 -23.40
C GLY A 412 -33.28 -16.02 -24.08
N ASP A 413 -32.75 -15.07 -23.37
CA ASP A 413 -31.67 -14.12 -23.79
C ASP A 413 -30.25 -14.66 -23.54
N GLY A 414 -30.14 -15.90 -23.03
CA GLY A 414 -28.87 -16.54 -22.70
C GLY A 414 -28.26 -16.11 -21.37
N ILE A 415 -28.85 -15.14 -20.67
CA ILE A 415 -28.41 -14.69 -19.37
C ILE A 415 -29.01 -15.62 -18.30
N ARG A 416 -28.22 -15.92 -17.28
CA ARG A 416 -28.70 -16.76 -16.17
C ARG A 416 -29.57 -15.97 -15.22
N GLU A 417 -30.61 -16.63 -14.71
CA GLU A 417 -31.55 -16.06 -13.76
C GLU A 417 -31.97 -17.06 -12.70
N LYS A 418 -32.38 -16.56 -11.53
CA LYS A 418 -32.91 -17.33 -10.41
C LYS A 418 -33.89 -16.44 -9.65
N GLY A 419 -35.13 -16.91 -9.47
CA GLY A 419 -36.16 -16.17 -8.74
C GLY A 419 -36.46 -14.78 -9.34
N GLY A 420 -36.39 -14.61 -10.65
CA GLY A 420 -36.60 -13.34 -11.34
C GLY A 420 -35.39 -12.37 -11.32
N VAL A 421 -34.29 -12.74 -10.67
CA VAL A 421 -33.05 -11.97 -10.66
C VAL A 421 -32.12 -12.49 -11.74
N LYS A 422 -31.69 -11.62 -12.65
CA LYS A 422 -30.72 -11.93 -13.70
C LYS A 422 -29.29 -11.66 -13.26
N LEU A 423 -28.33 -12.49 -13.72
CA LEU A 423 -26.91 -12.23 -13.52
C LEU A 423 -26.40 -11.15 -14.49
N LYS A 424 -26.77 -9.90 -14.19
CA LYS A 424 -26.26 -8.69 -14.84
C LYS A 424 -25.53 -7.87 -13.81
N LEU A 425 -24.27 -7.53 -14.08
CA LEU A 425 -23.44 -6.82 -13.12
C LEU A 425 -22.60 -5.72 -13.77
N VAL A 426 -22.32 -4.69 -12.98
CA VAL A 426 -21.40 -3.61 -13.31
C VAL A 426 -20.02 -3.94 -12.77
N PHE A 427 -19.04 -4.03 -13.67
CA PHE A 427 -17.64 -4.21 -13.32
C PHE A 427 -16.88 -2.89 -13.46
N GLN A 428 -16.59 -2.24 -12.33
CA GLN A 428 -15.93 -0.94 -12.28
C GLN A 428 -14.42 -1.04 -12.08
N THR A 429 -13.68 -0.11 -12.68
CA THR A 429 -12.25 0.12 -12.39
C THR A 429 -11.85 1.55 -12.72
N SER A 430 -10.60 1.94 -12.42
CA SER A 430 -10.04 3.21 -12.90
C SER A 430 -9.65 3.12 -14.39
N THR A 431 -9.71 4.22 -15.10
CA THR A 431 -9.16 4.34 -16.47
C THR A 431 -7.68 4.01 -16.48
N ASN A 432 -7.35 2.84 -17.00
CA ASN A 432 -6.01 2.28 -17.03
C ASN A 432 -6.00 1.11 -18.03
N ALA A 433 -5.12 1.13 -19.02
CA ALA A 433 -5.11 0.14 -20.09
C ALA A 433 -5.00 -1.32 -19.61
N PRO A 434 -4.07 -1.70 -18.72
CA PRO A 434 -4.01 -3.04 -18.16
C PRO A 434 -5.32 -3.49 -17.51
N ARG A 435 -5.97 -2.62 -16.73
CA ARG A 435 -7.23 -2.95 -16.05
C ARG A 435 -8.39 -3.09 -17.02
N GLN A 436 -8.51 -2.19 -17.99
CA GLN A 436 -9.55 -2.25 -19.01
C GLN A 436 -9.42 -3.51 -19.87
N LYS A 437 -8.19 -3.93 -20.23
CA LYS A 437 -7.93 -5.21 -20.90
C LYS A 437 -8.30 -6.41 -20.03
N THR A 438 -7.95 -6.38 -18.74
CA THR A 438 -8.35 -7.41 -17.79
C THR A 438 -9.87 -7.52 -17.68
N GLN A 439 -10.59 -6.39 -17.61
CA GLN A 439 -12.07 -6.38 -17.62
C GLN A 439 -12.63 -7.07 -18.87
N GLN A 440 -12.04 -6.82 -20.05
CA GLN A 440 -12.49 -7.46 -21.30
C GLN A 440 -12.28 -8.98 -21.28
N ILE A 441 -11.14 -9.46 -20.78
CA ILE A 441 -10.85 -10.90 -20.63
C ILE A 441 -11.91 -11.55 -19.73
N VAL A 442 -12.17 -10.96 -18.58
CA VAL A 442 -13.15 -11.46 -17.61
C VAL A 442 -14.57 -11.42 -18.18
N LYS A 443 -14.96 -10.33 -18.86
CA LYS A 443 -16.28 -10.19 -19.53
C LYS A 443 -16.50 -11.27 -20.56
N GLN A 444 -15.51 -11.59 -21.38
CA GLN A 444 -15.61 -12.64 -22.39
C GLN A 444 -15.84 -14.02 -21.77
N ALA A 445 -15.13 -14.33 -20.69
CA ALA A 445 -15.32 -15.58 -19.94
C ALA A 445 -16.71 -15.62 -19.26
N ALA A 446 -17.13 -14.53 -18.65
CA ALA A 446 -18.43 -14.40 -18.00
C ALA A 446 -19.61 -14.57 -18.97
N ALA A 447 -19.52 -14.01 -20.18
CA ALA A 447 -20.54 -14.17 -21.22
C ALA A 447 -20.73 -15.66 -21.60
N LYS A 448 -19.65 -16.44 -21.68
CA LYS A 448 -19.72 -17.90 -21.91
C LYS A 448 -20.43 -18.64 -20.77
N ALA A 449 -20.40 -18.08 -19.57
CA ALA A 449 -21.10 -18.62 -18.42
C ALA A 449 -22.53 -18.07 -18.24
N GLY A 450 -23.01 -17.21 -19.14
CA GLY A 450 -24.35 -16.61 -19.07
C GLY A 450 -24.44 -15.46 -18.06
N ILE A 451 -23.34 -14.78 -17.80
CA ILE A 451 -23.26 -13.60 -16.95
C ILE A 451 -23.02 -12.39 -17.84
N GLU A 452 -23.92 -11.40 -17.80
CA GLU A 452 -23.76 -10.13 -18.50
C GLU A 452 -22.96 -9.16 -17.65
N MET A 453 -21.92 -8.58 -18.23
CA MET A 453 -21.09 -7.56 -17.56
C MET A 453 -21.10 -6.24 -18.31
N GLU A 454 -21.53 -5.18 -17.62
CA GLU A 454 -21.30 -3.81 -18.02
C GLU A 454 -19.93 -3.36 -17.50
N LEU A 455 -19.10 -2.80 -18.37
CA LEU A 455 -17.78 -2.31 -17.98
C LEU A 455 -17.83 -0.80 -17.74
N LYS A 456 -17.49 -0.38 -16.52
CA LYS A 456 -17.41 1.03 -16.12
C LYS A 456 -15.97 1.40 -15.80
N SER A 457 -15.47 2.48 -16.40
CA SER A 457 -14.16 3.06 -16.08
C SER A 457 -14.33 4.48 -15.56
N VAL A 458 -13.70 4.79 -14.44
CA VAL A 458 -13.65 6.12 -13.83
C VAL A 458 -12.25 6.69 -13.99
N VAL A 459 -12.13 7.98 -14.30
CA VAL A 459 -10.82 8.63 -14.39
C VAL A 459 -10.03 8.40 -13.10
N ALA A 460 -8.77 7.98 -13.21
CA ALA A 460 -7.98 7.51 -12.07
C ALA A 460 -7.84 8.56 -10.96
N SER A 461 -7.73 9.85 -11.30
CA SER A 461 -7.66 10.94 -10.32
C SER A 461 -8.96 11.11 -9.51
N VAL A 462 -10.12 10.75 -10.10
CA VAL A 462 -11.42 10.73 -9.42
C VAL A 462 -11.59 9.43 -8.63
N PHE A 463 -11.35 8.29 -9.27
CA PHE A 463 -11.50 6.98 -8.63
C PHE A 463 -10.71 6.86 -7.32
N PHE A 464 -9.47 7.38 -7.31
CA PHE A 464 -8.58 7.40 -6.15
C PHE A 464 -8.55 8.77 -5.44
N ALA A 465 -9.56 9.62 -5.64
CA ALA A 465 -9.64 10.87 -4.90
C ALA A 465 -9.94 10.64 -3.41
N SER A 466 -9.40 11.53 -2.59
CA SER A 466 -9.67 11.55 -1.14
C SER A 466 -10.90 12.40 -0.77
N ASP A 467 -11.76 12.66 -1.75
CA ASP A 467 -12.99 13.43 -1.59
C ASP A 467 -14.16 12.52 -1.17
N ALA A 468 -14.53 12.60 0.10
CA ALA A 468 -15.62 11.82 0.66
C ALA A 468 -17.02 12.16 0.09
N ALA A 469 -17.18 13.31 -0.56
CA ALA A 469 -18.46 13.73 -1.16
C ALA A 469 -18.65 13.20 -2.58
N ASN A 470 -17.57 12.79 -3.26
CA ASN A 470 -17.63 12.36 -4.65
C ASN A 470 -18.05 10.87 -4.75
N PRO A 471 -19.22 10.55 -5.31
CA PRO A 471 -19.76 9.19 -5.37
C PRO A 471 -18.99 8.26 -6.31
N ASP A 472 -18.13 8.78 -7.20
CA ASP A 472 -17.35 7.98 -8.14
C ASP A 472 -16.00 7.51 -7.56
N THR A 473 -15.70 7.85 -6.31
CA THR A 473 -14.52 7.33 -5.63
C THR A 473 -14.68 5.86 -5.24
N TYR A 474 -13.58 5.10 -5.26
CA TYR A 474 -13.63 3.66 -5.02
C TYR A 474 -14.22 3.24 -3.65
N PRO A 475 -14.14 4.03 -2.55
CA PRO A 475 -14.73 3.61 -1.28
C PRO A 475 -16.26 3.62 -1.24
N HIS A 476 -16.92 4.40 -2.11
CA HIS A 476 -18.37 4.34 -2.25
C HIS A 476 -18.84 3.01 -2.84
N PHE A 477 -18.08 2.49 -3.79
CA PHE A 477 -18.31 1.21 -4.42
C PHE A 477 -19.74 1.05 -4.95
N TYR A 478 -20.21 2.01 -5.75
CA TYR A 478 -21.52 1.97 -6.40
C TYR A 478 -21.50 1.13 -7.68
N ALA A 479 -20.99 -0.09 -7.57
CA ALA A 479 -20.92 -1.12 -8.58
C ALA A 479 -21.00 -2.49 -7.90
N ASP A 480 -21.23 -3.55 -8.68
CA ASP A 480 -21.33 -4.92 -8.15
C ASP A 480 -19.95 -5.49 -7.84
N ILE A 481 -19.01 -5.34 -8.79
CA ILE A 481 -17.62 -5.74 -8.60
C ILE A 481 -16.68 -4.62 -9.04
N GLN A 482 -15.51 -4.56 -8.40
CA GLN A 482 -14.56 -3.49 -8.63
C GLN A 482 -13.12 -3.99 -8.60
N MET A 483 -12.30 -3.55 -9.56
CA MET A 483 -10.89 -3.93 -9.65
C MET A 483 -9.96 -2.75 -9.41
N TYR A 484 -8.96 -2.97 -8.56
CA TYR A 484 -7.87 -2.04 -8.31
C TYR A 484 -6.70 -2.74 -7.59
N ASN A 485 -5.63 -2.02 -7.40
CA ASN A 485 -4.51 -2.45 -6.58
C ASN A 485 -4.58 -1.80 -5.20
N THR A 486 -4.40 -2.58 -4.14
CA THR A 486 -4.24 -2.05 -2.78
C THR A 486 -2.79 -2.17 -2.33
N THR A 487 -2.32 -1.18 -1.58
CA THR A 487 -0.93 -1.10 -1.13
C THR A 487 -0.77 -1.67 0.27
N MET A 488 0.13 -2.65 0.39
CA MET A 488 0.62 -3.11 1.69
C MET A 488 1.87 -2.29 2.04
N GLY A 489 1.68 -1.22 2.79
CA GLY A 489 2.71 -0.23 3.06
C GLY A 489 3.47 -0.46 4.37
N ALA A 490 3.50 -1.68 4.89
CA ALA A 490 4.29 -2.07 6.05
C ALA A 490 4.56 -3.57 6.03
N PRO A 491 5.67 -4.06 6.58
CA PRO A 491 6.00 -5.48 6.59
C PRO A 491 5.14 -6.33 7.53
N ASP A 492 4.31 -5.70 8.35
CA ASP A 492 3.30 -6.37 9.17
C ASP A 492 1.92 -6.30 8.50
N PRO A 493 1.15 -7.41 8.44
CA PRO A 493 -0.12 -7.44 7.72
C PRO A 493 -1.32 -6.92 8.52
N GLN A 494 -1.17 -6.53 9.78
CA GLN A 494 -2.30 -6.15 10.63
C GLN A 494 -3.16 -5.05 10.00
N TYR A 495 -2.56 -3.92 9.67
CA TYR A 495 -3.27 -2.83 9.02
C TYR A 495 -3.81 -3.23 7.64
N PHE A 496 -3.04 -4.03 6.88
CA PHE A 496 -3.45 -4.48 5.54
C PHE A 496 -4.69 -5.38 5.60
N MET A 497 -4.73 -6.32 6.54
CA MET A 497 -5.84 -7.26 6.70
C MET A 497 -7.04 -6.67 7.46
N ASN A 498 -6.88 -5.53 8.13
CA ASN A 498 -7.97 -4.81 8.77
C ASN A 498 -9.10 -4.44 7.78
N GLN A 499 -8.78 -4.29 6.49
CA GLN A 499 -9.75 -3.93 5.45
C GLN A 499 -10.89 -4.94 5.20
N PHE A 500 -10.94 -6.05 5.93
CA PHE A 500 -12.06 -7.00 5.85
C PHE A 500 -12.77 -7.20 7.19
N THR A 501 -12.39 -6.45 8.23
CA THR A 501 -13.08 -6.51 9.52
C THR A 501 -14.42 -5.79 9.45
N SER A 502 -15.39 -6.27 10.22
CA SER A 502 -16.77 -5.74 10.18
C SER A 502 -16.87 -4.28 10.62
N TRP A 503 -16.02 -3.84 11.55
CA TRP A 503 -16.02 -2.45 12.06
C TRP A 503 -15.38 -1.44 11.10
N GLU A 504 -14.64 -1.91 10.10
CA GLU A 504 -14.08 -1.05 9.04
C GLU A 504 -15.03 -0.87 7.84
N ALA A 505 -16.28 -1.31 7.94
CA ALA A 505 -17.23 -1.17 6.85
C ALA A 505 -17.44 0.30 6.46
N ALA A 506 -17.17 0.61 5.18
CA ALA A 506 -17.34 1.97 4.66
C ALA A 506 -18.81 2.34 4.57
N SER A 507 -19.20 3.48 5.14
CA SER A 507 -20.56 3.98 5.19
C SER A 507 -20.60 5.51 5.26
N LYS A 508 -21.78 6.07 5.09
CA LYS A 508 -22.01 7.51 5.25
C LYS A 508 -21.58 8.02 6.64
N ASP A 509 -21.80 7.23 7.70
CA ASP A 509 -21.48 7.62 9.08
C ASP A 509 -19.99 7.85 9.31
N ASN A 510 -19.13 7.05 8.66
CA ASN A 510 -17.68 7.25 8.70
C ASN A 510 -17.13 8.00 7.48
N LYS A 511 -17.98 8.72 6.74
CA LYS A 511 -17.64 9.48 5.53
C LYS A 511 -16.90 8.61 4.49
N TRP A 512 -17.28 7.35 4.36
CA TRP A 512 -16.66 6.31 3.53
C TRP A 512 -15.14 6.13 3.76
N GLN A 513 -14.66 6.46 4.96
CA GLN A 513 -13.25 6.28 5.34
C GLN A 513 -12.95 4.89 5.90
N GLY A 514 -13.96 4.06 6.10
CA GLY A 514 -13.79 2.66 6.45
C GLY A 514 -13.10 1.89 5.31
N ARG A 515 -12.21 0.97 5.67
CA ARG A 515 -11.40 0.22 4.71
C ARG A 515 -12.12 -0.98 4.11
N ASN A 516 -13.14 -1.51 4.79
CA ASN A 516 -13.98 -2.60 4.31
C ASN A 516 -15.05 -2.08 3.34
N ILE A 517 -14.64 -1.80 2.12
CA ILE A 517 -15.55 -1.29 1.08
C ILE A 517 -16.45 -2.37 0.49
N THR A 518 -16.13 -3.65 0.71
CA THR A 518 -17.01 -4.78 0.35
C THR A 518 -18.21 -4.90 1.27
N ARG A 519 -18.14 -4.31 2.46
CA ARG A 519 -19.14 -4.37 3.52
C ARG A 519 -19.45 -5.78 4.01
N TRP A 520 -18.49 -6.71 3.79
CA TRP A 520 -18.56 -8.07 4.30
C TRP A 520 -18.50 -8.09 5.82
N ARG A 521 -19.24 -9.01 6.42
CA ARG A 521 -19.23 -9.23 7.85
C ARG A 521 -19.01 -10.71 8.14
N ASN A 522 -18.02 -11.01 8.98
CA ASN A 522 -17.72 -12.38 9.37
C ASN A 522 -17.12 -12.41 10.78
N GLU A 523 -17.89 -12.97 11.72
CA GLU A 523 -17.49 -13.02 13.12
C GLU A 523 -16.22 -13.86 13.36
N GLU A 524 -15.98 -14.92 12.57
CA GLU A 524 -14.76 -15.71 12.67
C GLU A 524 -13.55 -14.88 12.25
N TYR A 525 -13.64 -14.13 11.16
CA TYR A 525 -12.59 -13.22 10.70
C TYR A 525 -12.27 -12.17 11.77
N ASP A 526 -13.30 -11.54 12.30
CA ASP A 526 -13.19 -10.50 13.34
C ASP A 526 -12.50 -11.03 14.60
N ARG A 527 -12.90 -12.22 15.05
CA ARG A 527 -12.31 -12.89 16.22
C ARG A 527 -10.84 -13.24 15.99
N ILE A 528 -10.49 -13.77 14.80
CA ILE A 528 -9.10 -14.09 14.45
C ILE A 528 -8.26 -12.83 14.40
N PHE A 529 -8.77 -11.75 13.81
CA PHE A 529 -8.09 -10.46 13.77
C PHE A 529 -7.77 -9.97 15.18
N ARG A 530 -8.76 -9.95 16.09
CA ARG A 530 -8.57 -9.56 17.50
C ARG A 530 -7.52 -10.42 18.21
N SER A 531 -7.45 -11.71 17.89
CA SER A 531 -6.41 -12.59 18.44
C SER A 531 -5.03 -12.24 17.88
N ALA A 532 -4.92 -11.93 16.58
CA ALA A 532 -3.66 -11.60 15.92
C ALA A 532 -3.08 -10.25 16.39
N GLU A 533 -3.92 -9.30 16.80
CA GLU A 533 -3.48 -7.98 17.31
C GLU A 533 -2.53 -8.07 18.51
N GLY A 534 -2.75 -9.02 19.41
CA GLY A 534 -1.95 -9.17 20.63
C GLY A 534 -1.04 -10.41 20.64
N GLU A 535 -1.02 -11.22 19.58
CA GLU A 535 -0.20 -12.44 19.53
C GLU A 535 1.28 -12.09 19.34
N MET A 536 2.09 -12.36 20.35
CA MET A 536 3.52 -12.05 20.38
C MET A 536 4.40 -13.16 19.79
N ASP A 537 3.88 -14.40 19.67
CA ASP A 537 4.59 -15.48 18.98
C ASP A 537 4.48 -15.29 17.47
N PRO A 538 5.59 -15.06 16.74
CA PRO A 538 5.55 -14.74 15.32
C PRO A 538 5.01 -15.89 14.46
N VAL A 539 5.15 -17.15 14.91
CA VAL A 539 4.64 -18.32 14.18
C VAL A 539 3.12 -18.42 14.33
N LYS A 540 2.62 -18.31 15.54
CA LYS A 540 1.17 -18.31 15.82
C LYS A 540 0.49 -17.13 15.13
N ARG A 541 1.12 -15.94 15.21
CA ARG A 541 0.61 -14.74 14.55
C ARG A 541 0.54 -14.91 13.04
N ALA A 542 1.58 -15.50 12.42
CA ALA A 542 1.57 -15.79 10.99
C ALA A 542 0.44 -16.76 10.62
N ALA A 543 0.21 -17.81 11.41
CA ALA A 543 -0.88 -18.76 11.19
C ALA A 543 -2.26 -18.08 11.23
N LEU A 544 -2.48 -17.12 12.14
CA LEU A 544 -3.72 -16.35 12.22
C LEU A 544 -3.95 -15.52 10.96
N PHE A 545 -2.93 -14.81 10.45
CA PHE A 545 -3.06 -14.03 9.22
C PHE A 545 -3.22 -14.91 7.97
N ILE A 546 -2.57 -16.07 7.92
CA ILE A 546 -2.80 -17.06 6.86
C ILE A 546 -4.27 -17.50 6.87
N LYS A 547 -4.81 -17.83 8.06
CA LYS A 547 -6.22 -18.22 8.18
C LYS A 547 -7.18 -17.11 7.74
N MET A 548 -6.87 -15.86 8.07
CA MET A 548 -7.66 -14.70 7.61
C MET A 548 -7.64 -14.56 6.09
N ASN A 549 -6.46 -14.70 5.46
CA ASN A 549 -6.35 -14.75 4.01
C ASN A 549 -7.22 -15.87 3.42
N ASP A 550 -7.12 -17.07 3.98
CA ASP A 550 -7.86 -18.23 3.50
C ASP A 550 -9.39 -18.04 3.60
N LEU A 551 -9.87 -17.44 4.70
CA LEU A 551 -11.29 -17.10 4.85
C LEU A 551 -11.77 -16.11 3.78
N ALA A 552 -11.01 -15.05 3.51
CA ALA A 552 -11.38 -14.06 2.49
C ALA A 552 -11.42 -14.69 1.08
N ILE A 553 -10.45 -15.57 0.77
CA ILE A 553 -10.35 -16.25 -0.53
C ILE A 553 -11.41 -17.34 -0.68
N GLN A 554 -11.64 -18.17 0.33
CA GLN A 554 -12.64 -19.26 0.28
C GLN A 554 -14.08 -18.73 0.16
N ASN A 555 -14.36 -17.60 0.82
CA ASN A 555 -15.64 -16.91 0.67
C ASN A 555 -15.75 -16.12 -0.64
N VAL A 556 -14.68 -16.07 -1.43
CA VAL A 556 -14.58 -15.26 -2.66
C VAL A 556 -15.08 -13.82 -2.42
N LEU A 557 -14.65 -13.24 -1.31
CA LEU A 557 -14.87 -11.84 -1.01
C LEU A 557 -14.03 -10.95 -1.94
N VAL A 558 -12.87 -11.47 -2.26
CA VAL A 558 -11.88 -10.86 -3.14
C VAL A 558 -11.31 -11.93 -4.07
N ILE A 559 -11.10 -11.57 -5.32
CA ILE A 559 -10.46 -12.41 -6.34
C ILE A 559 -9.10 -11.80 -6.67
N PRO A 560 -8.00 -12.26 -6.06
CA PRO A 560 -6.66 -11.84 -6.44
C PRO A 560 -6.34 -12.27 -7.87
N ILE A 561 -5.70 -11.40 -8.63
CA ILE A 561 -5.35 -11.65 -10.03
C ILE A 561 -3.83 -11.77 -10.16
N VAL A 562 -3.15 -10.70 -9.80
CA VAL A 562 -1.69 -10.59 -9.92
C VAL A 562 -1.11 -10.01 -8.63
N TRP A 563 -0.08 -10.66 -8.10
CA TRP A 563 0.80 -10.07 -7.11
C TRP A 563 1.80 -9.17 -7.84
N ARG A 564 1.58 -7.86 -7.73
CA ARG A 564 2.33 -6.86 -8.47
C ARG A 564 3.68 -6.55 -7.86
N ASN A 565 4.67 -6.39 -8.72
CA ASN A 565 5.86 -5.62 -8.40
C ASN A 565 5.56 -4.11 -8.50
N GLY A 566 6.35 -3.28 -7.81
CA GLY A 566 6.44 -1.87 -8.15
C GLY A 566 7.18 -1.74 -9.48
N VAL A 567 6.67 -0.88 -10.36
CA VAL A 567 7.27 -0.59 -11.66
C VAL A 567 7.29 0.92 -11.85
N SER A 568 8.46 1.47 -12.13
CA SER A 568 8.68 2.89 -12.41
C SER A 568 9.74 3.06 -13.50
N ALA A 569 9.88 4.25 -14.04
CA ALA A 569 11.01 4.60 -14.89
C ALA A 569 11.87 5.66 -14.23
N ALA A 570 13.16 5.55 -14.40
CA ALA A 570 14.13 6.53 -13.94
C ALA A 570 15.09 6.90 -15.06
N GLY A 571 15.42 8.19 -15.16
CA GLY A 571 16.49 8.65 -16.04
C GLY A 571 17.82 7.98 -15.68
N ASN A 572 18.65 7.65 -16.65
CA ASN A 572 19.89 6.87 -16.43
C ASN A 572 20.83 7.51 -15.39
N ARG A 573 20.81 8.81 -15.26
CA ARG A 573 21.66 9.56 -14.30
C ARG A 573 21.02 9.70 -12.91
N LEU A 574 19.73 9.44 -12.75
CA LEU A 574 19.06 9.53 -11.44
C LEU A 574 19.43 8.34 -10.57
N GLN A 575 19.89 8.60 -9.36
CA GLN A 575 20.40 7.62 -8.40
C GLN A 575 19.85 7.87 -6.98
N GLY A 576 20.07 6.93 -6.05
CA GLY A 576 19.80 7.08 -4.61
C GLY A 576 18.34 6.85 -4.21
N MET A 577 17.51 6.27 -5.08
CA MET A 577 16.09 6.10 -4.83
C MET A 577 15.79 5.05 -3.75
N GLU A 578 16.46 3.91 -3.77
CA GLU A 578 16.22 2.78 -2.85
C GLU A 578 14.72 2.48 -2.68
N LEU A 579 14.03 2.18 -3.80
CA LEU A 579 12.58 1.98 -3.80
C LEU A 579 12.18 0.84 -2.86
N SER A 580 11.30 1.13 -1.92
CA SER A 580 10.78 0.18 -0.91
C SER A 580 9.36 -0.25 -1.24
N GLY A 581 9.07 -1.55 -1.04
CA GLY A 581 7.68 -2.06 -1.11
C GLY A 581 6.87 -1.77 0.15
N TRP A 582 7.50 -1.18 1.16
CA TRP A 582 6.93 -0.98 2.50
C TRP A 582 6.70 0.49 2.86
N ASP A 583 7.10 1.40 1.99
CA ASP A 583 6.97 2.83 2.20
C ASP A 583 6.65 3.56 0.89
N SER A 584 6.46 4.87 0.95
CA SER A 584 6.31 5.75 -0.20
C SER A 584 7.49 5.59 -1.17
N SER A 585 7.24 5.69 -2.46
CA SER A 585 8.32 5.78 -3.46
C SER A 585 9.26 6.96 -3.21
N LEU A 586 8.81 7.97 -2.47
CA LEU A 586 9.58 9.17 -2.12
C LEU A 586 10.20 9.13 -0.72
N TRP A 587 10.20 7.98 -0.02
CA TRP A 587 10.72 7.89 1.34
C TRP A 587 12.19 8.33 1.49
N ARG A 588 12.98 8.18 0.41
CA ARG A 588 14.40 8.62 0.32
C ARG A 588 14.60 9.84 -0.57
N LEU A 589 13.57 10.65 -0.84
CA LEU A 589 13.66 11.79 -1.76
C LEU A 589 14.81 12.74 -1.44
N SER A 590 15.13 12.95 -0.16
CA SER A 590 16.29 13.74 0.27
C SER A 590 17.65 13.17 -0.16
N HIS A 591 17.71 11.88 -0.54
CA HIS A 591 18.92 11.16 -0.95
C HIS A 591 19.06 11.00 -2.46
N TRP A 592 18.04 11.36 -3.21
CA TRP A 592 18.10 11.30 -4.66
C TRP A 592 19.15 12.29 -5.18
N TYR A 593 19.91 11.87 -6.19
CA TYR A 593 20.92 12.72 -6.82
C TYR A 593 21.10 12.37 -8.29
N ARG A 594 21.72 13.27 -9.04
CA ARG A 594 22.05 13.04 -10.44
C ARG A 594 23.55 12.75 -10.53
N GLN A 595 23.88 11.58 -11.04
CA GLN A 595 25.26 11.20 -11.31
C GLN A 595 25.81 12.08 -12.43
N ALA A 596 27.09 12.47 -12.32
CA ALA A 596 27.78 13.32 -13.28
C ALA A 596 27.86 12.68 -14.69
#